data_6b8a3b28bdef10371ad4ad4261f39775
#
_entry.id   6b8a3b28bdef10371ad4ad4261f39775
#
_cell.length_a   1.000
_cell.length_b   1.000
_cell.length_c   1.000
_cell.angle_alpha   90.00
_cell.angle_beta   90.00
_cell.angle_gamma   90.00
#
_symmetry.space_group_name_H-M   'P 1'
#
loop_
_entity.id
_entity.type
_entity.pdbx_description
1 polymer ?
#
loop_
_entity_poly.entity_id
_entity_poly.type
_entity_poly.pdbx_seq_one_letter_code
_entity_poly.pdbx_strand_id
1 'polypeptide(L)' 'MSLYKGHPIYGVAVPAPQNRWYSRGLVFGRDLNQTTEIKRIESTARTFKTKKQAEKYGFELCKEWIDNRSQDR' A
#
# COMPACT_ATOMS: atom_id res chain seq x y z
N MET A 1 0.40 8.24 8.59
CA MET A 1 -0.76 7.40 8.24
C MET A 1 -1.72 8.18 7.35
N SER A 2 -2.25 7.55 6.35
CA SER A 2 -3.26 8.14 5.48
C SER A 2 -4.55 7.36 5.60
N LEU A 3 -5.66 8.07 5.42
CA LEU A 3 -6.98 7.43 5.39
C LEU A 3 -7.52 7.54 3.96
N TYR A 4 -8.04 6.43 3.45
CA TYR A 4 -8.67 6.44 2.14
C TYR A 4 -10.00 5.71 2.24
N LYS A 5 -11.08 6.44 2.05
CA LYS A 5 -12.44 5.91 2.18
C LYS A 5 -12.63 5.18 3.51
N GLY A 6 -12.04 5.75 4.55
CA GLY A 6 -12.17 5.21 5.90
C GLY A 6 -11.16 4.14 6.27
N HIS A 7 -10.32 3.71 5.34
CA HIS A 7 -9.30 2.69 5.60
C HIS A 7 -7.96 3.35 5.86
N PRO A 8 -7.29 3.05 6.98
CA PRO A 8 -5.90 3.44 7.12
C PRO A 8 -5.08 2.69 6.10
N ILE A 9 -4.21 3.41 5.39
CA ILE A 9 -3.36 2.79 4.39
C ILE A 9 -1.92 3.22 4.61
N TYR A 10 -0.99 2.36 4.20
CA TYR A 10 0.44 2.62 4.31
C TYR A 10 1.13 2.20 3.03
N GLY A 11 2.05 3.04 2.57
CA GLY A 11 2.97 2.67 1.52
C GLY A 11 4.31 2.41 2.16
N VAL A 12 4.90 1.26 1.85
CA VAL A 12 6.13 0.80 2.49
C VAL A 12 7.18 0.49 1.43
N ALA A 13 8.40 0.93 1.65
CA ALA A 13 9.52 0.61 0.79
C ALA A 13 10.25 -0.59 1.38
N VAL A 14 10.49 -1.59 0.54
CA VAL A 14 11.16 -2.82 0.93
C VAL A 14 12.49 -2.89 0.19
N PRO A 15 13.61 -3.17 0.86
CA PRO A 15 14.90 -3.22 0.17
C PRO A 15 14.90 -4.21 -0.98
N ALA A 16 15.50 -3.80 -2.09
CA ALA A 16 15.64 -4.61 -3.29
C ALA A 16 17.11 -4.61 -3.69
N PRO A 17 17.52 -5.53 -4.57
CA PRO A 17 18.91 -5.55 -5.02
C PRO A 17 19.34 -4.25 -5.68
N GLN A 18 20.65 -3.99 -5.66
CA GLN A 18 21.28 -2.87 -6.35
C GLN A 18 20.80 -1.51 -5.82
N ASN A 19 20.63 -1.43 -4.51
CA ASN A 19 20.22 -0.17 -3.85
C ASN A 19 18.91 0.36 -4.37
N ARG A 20 17.98 -0.52 -4.68
CA ARG A 20 16.66 -0.13 -5.13
C ARG A 20 15.61 -0.55 -4.11
N TRP A 21 14.37 -0.26 -4.40
CA TRP A 21 13.28 -0.49 -3.45
C TRP A 21 12.10 -1.12 -4.16
N TYR A 22 11.54 -2.17 -3.54
CA TYR A 22 10.22 -2.67 -3.90
C TYR A 22 9.17 -1.85 -3.17
N SER A 23 7.95 -1.95 -3.62
CA SER A 23 6.84 -1.26 -2.99
C SER A 23 5.89 -2.28 -2.36
N ARG A 24 5.27 -1.85 -1.26
CA ARG A 24 4.27 -2.66 -0.56
C ARG A 24 3.17 -1.74 -0.09
N GLY A 25 1.91 -2.16 -0.28
CA GLY A 25 0.78 -1.43 0.24
C GLY A 25 0.09 -2.22 1.33
N LEU A 26 -0.27 -1.54 2.41
CA LEU A 26 -0.99 -2.17 3.52
C LEU A 26 -2.31 -1.46 3.70
N VAL A 27 -3.40 -2.23 3.72
CA VAL A 27 -4.75 -1.69 3.92
C VAL A 27 -5.28 -2.26 5.23
N PHE A 28 -5.78 -1.39 6.08
CA PHE A 28 -6.34 -1.80 7.36
C PHE A 28 -7.86 -1.64 7.37
N GLY A 29 -8.49 -2.38 8.25
CA GLY A 29 -9.95 -2.36 8.34
C GLY A 29 -10.47 -1.05 8.90
N ARG A 30 -11.77 -0.86 8.75
CA ARG A 30 -12.45 0.34 9.23
C ARG A 30 -13.03 0.14 10.62
N ASP A 31 -12.41 -0.73 11.40
CA ASP A 31 -12.88 -0.98 12.76
C ASP A 31 -12.43 0.14 13.69
N LEU A 32 -12.93 0.10 14.92
CA LEU A 32 -12.65 1.15 15.90
C LEU A 32 -11.17 1.24 16.23
N ASN A 33 -10.49 0.10 16.27
CA ASN A 33 -9.08 0.09 16.62
C ASN A 33 -8.19 0.37 15.41
N GLN A 34 -8.70 0.13 14.22
CA GLN A 34 -7.95 0.34 12.98
C GLN A 34 -6.62 -0.41 13.00
N THR A 35 -6.63 -1.60 13.58
CA THR A 35 -5.40 -2.39 13.73
C THR A 35 -5.41 -3.67 12.92
N THR A 36 -6.52 -4.01 12.28
CA THR A 36 -6.63 -5.25 11.53
C THR A 36 -6.21 -5.03 10.08
N GLU A 37 -5.10 -5.65 9.71
CA GLU A 37 -4.66 -5.60 8.32
C GLU A 37 -5.56 -6.50 7.50
N ILE A 38 -6.24 -5.94 6.49
CA ILE A 38 -7.15 -6.71 5.66
C ILE A 38 -6.58 -7.02 4.29
N LYS A 39 -5.51 -6.32 3.88
CA LYS A 39 -4.88 -6.60 2.60
C LYS A 39 -3.44 -6.12 2.60
N ARG A 40 -2.57 -6.97 2.09
CA ARG A 40 -1.15 -6.63 1.87
C ARG A 40 -0.88 -6.83 0.38
N ILE A 41 -0.43 -5.79 -0.28
CA ILE A 41 -0.17 -5.83 -1.72
C ILE A 41 1.33 -5.69 -1.93
N GLU A 42 1.96 -6.77 -2.39
CA GLU A 42 3.38 -6.77 -2.67
C GLU A 42 3.61 -6.47 -4.14
N SER A 43 4.52 -5.56 -4.43
CA SER A 43 4.87 -5.26 -5.80
C SER A 43 6.38 -5.47 -5.97
N THR A 44 6.74 -6.60 -6.56
CA THR A 44 8.14 -6.96 -6.77
C THR A 44 8.53 -6.97 -8.26
N ALA A 45 7.57 -6.71 -9.13
CA ALA A 45 7.83 -6.67 -10.56
C ALA A 45 8.54 -5.37 -10.97
N ARG A 46 8.59 -4.41 -10.05
CA ARG A 46 9.09 -3.08 -10.34
C ARG A 46 9.89 -2.58 -9.15
N THR A 47 10.99 -1.88 -9.43
CA THR A 47 11.79 -1.28 -8.35
C THR A 47 11.86 0.22 -8.56
N PHE A 48 12.21 0.92 -7.47
CA PHE A 48 12.28 2.38 -7.45
C PHE A 48 13.63 2.80 -6.95
N LYS A 49 14.07 3.97 -7.36
CA LYS A 49 15.38 4.49 -6.98
C LYS A 49 15.41 5.00 -5.56
N THR A 50 14.27 5.48 -5.05
CA THR A 50 14.22 6.04 -3.70
C THR A 50 13.13 5.39 -2.89
N LYS A 51 13.30 5.44 -1.56
CA LYS A 51 12.28 4.95 -0.64
C LYS A 51 10.97 5.72 -0.84
N LYS A 52 11.08 7.03 -0.99
CA LYS A 52 9.90 7.88 -1.11
C LYS A 52 9.06 7.49 -2.32
N GLN A 53 9.71 7.21 -3.44
CA GLN A 53 8.99 6.78 -4.64
C GLN A 53 8.25 5.46 -4.40
N ALA A 54 8.93 4.51 -3.75
CA ALA A 54 8.34 3.22 -3.47
C ALA A 54 7.15 3.35 -2.51
N GLU A 55 7.30 4.19 -1.49
CA GLU A 55 6.23 4.41 -0.53
C GLU A 55 5.01 5.03 -1.21
N LYS A 56 5.24 6.01 -2.07
CA LYS A 56 4.15 6.65 -2.79
C LYS A 56 3.40 5.66 -3.66
N TYR A 57 4.14 4.80 -4.34
CA TYR A 57 3.51 3.78 -5.18
C TYR A 57 2.70 2.81 -4.32
N GLY A 58 3.18 2.50 -3.11
CA GLY A 58 2.44 1.65 -2.18
C GLY A 58 1.09 2.23 -1.82
N PHE A 59 1.02 3.54 -1.59
CA PHE A 59 -0.26 4.20 -1.35
C PHE A 59 -1.18 4.06 -2.54
N GLU A 60 -0.65 4.20 -3.75
CA GLU A 60 -1.48 4.07 -4.95
C GLU A 60 -2.02 2.65 -5.09
N LEU A 61 -1.22 1.65 -4.76
CA LEU A 61 -1.69 0.27 -4.77
C LEU A 61 -2.87 0.08 -3.82
N CYS A 62 -2.79 0.67 -2.64
CA CYS A 62 -3.87 0.58 -1.66
C CYS A 62 -5.14 1.22 -2.20
N LYS A 63 -5.01 2.40 -2.76
CA LYS A 63 -6.17 3.13 -3.28
C LYS A 63 -6.84 2.36 -4.41
N GLU A 64 -6.04 1.81 -5.29
CA GLU A 64 -6.57 1.04 -6.40
C GLU A 64 -7.32 -0.18 -5.91
N TRP A 65 -6.76 -0.89 -4.94
CA TRP A 65 -7.42 -2.07 -4.41
C TRP A 65 -8.77 -1.72 -3.77
N ILE A 66 -8.79 -0.63 -3.00
CA ILE A 66 -10.03 -0.20 -2.33
C ILE A 66 -11.06 0.22 -3.37
N ASP A 67 -10.64 0.96 -4.38
CA ASP A 67 -11.56 1.43 -5.42
C ASP A 67 -12.15 0.28 -6.21
N ASN A 68 -11.33 -0.70 -6.57
CA ASN A 68 -11.82 -1.86 -7.31
C ASN A 68 -12.80 -2.66 -6.48
N ARG A 69 -12.55 -2.76 -5.20
CA ARG A 69 -13.43 -3.48 -4.31
C ARG A 69 -14.78 -2.78 -4.16
N SER A 70 -14.74 -1.44 -4.11
CA SER A 70 -15.96 -0.64 -4.00
C SER A 70 -16.84 -0.73 -5.22
N GLN A 71 -16.25 -0.94 -6.38
CA GLN A 71 -16.99 -1.04 -7.63
C GLN A 71 -17.60 -2.40 -7.84
N ASP A 72 -17.18 -3.35 -7.07
CA ASP A 72 -17.57 -4.74 -7.24
C ASP A 72 -18.90 -4.98 -6.54
N ARG A 73 -19.97 -4.92 -7.28
CA ARG A 73 -21.32 -5.08 -6.74
C ARG A 73 -22.26 -5.78 -7.63
#